data_f50e39a7cb70076ee862a71ff90e3735
#
_entry.id   f50e39a7cb70076ee862a71ff90e3735
#
_cell.length_a   1.000
_cell.length_b   1.000
_cell.length_c   1.000
_cell.angle_alpha   90.00
_cell.angle_beta   90.00
_cell.angle_gamma   90.00
#
_symmetry.space_group_name_H-M   'P 1'
#
loop_
_entity.id
_entity.type
_entity.pdbx_description
1 polymer ?
#
loop_
_entity_poly.entity_id
_entity_poly.type
_entity_poly.pdbx_seq_one_letter_code
_entity_poly.pdbx_strand_id
1 'polypeptide(L)'
;VTQVETLYFNLNRMELIDLQARYGKEDMAKHIEKLVEDKDIEKVYAILNDIVISAYGVRSEDGKRFIKNDQIREEFKQSLAYDALIEDFHDESRKVLETFITGITAHIRGINKAENAVQ
;
A
#
# COMPACT_ATOMS: atom_id res chain seq x y z
N VAL A 1 -12.11 4.59 25.59
CA VAL A 1 -11.21 3.44 25.47
C VAL A 1 -10.61 3.42 24.09
N THR A 2 -9.29 3.49 24.05
CA THR A 2 -8.59 3.44 22.78
C THR A 2 -8.43 1.98 22.34
N GLN A 3 -9.02 1.62 21.22
CA GLN A 3 -8.79 0.31 20.63
C GLN A 3 -7.59 0.38 19.71
N VAL A 4 -6.66 -0.54 19.90
CA VAL A 4 -5.54 -0.72 18.98
C VAL A 4 -5.91 -1.85 18.02
N GLU A 5 -6.01 -1.51 16.75
CA GLU A 5 -6.32 -2.48 15.70
C GLU A 5 -5.07 -2.73 14.87
N THR A 6 -4.72 -4.01 14.72
CA THR A 6 -3.58 -4.38 13.89
C THR A 6 -4.07 -4.62 12.46
N LEU A 7 -3.53 -3.84 11.53
CA LEU A 7 -3.83 -3.98 10.11
C LEU A 7 -2.69 -4.74 9.42
N TYR A 8 -3.06 -5.61 8.48
CA TYR A 8 -2.10 -6.42 7.74
C TYR A 8 -2.11 -6.03 6.28
N PHE A 9 -0.93 -5.72 5.74
CA PHE A 9 -0.75 -5.32 4.36
C PHE A 9 0.36 -6.14 3.72
N ASN A 10 0.12 -6.62 2.52
CA ASN A 10 1.14 -7.27 1.72
C ASN A 10 0.82 -7.09 0.24
N LEU A 11 1.63 -6.30 -0.45
CA LEU A 11 1.52 -6.14 -1.89
C LEU A 11 2.38 -7.23 -2.54
N ASN A 12 1.74 -8.19 -3.21
CA ASN A 12 2.46 -9.26 -3.87
C ASN A 12 2.88 -8.87 -5.29
N ARG A 13 3.66 -9.74 -5.93
CA ARG A 13 4.21 -9.48 -7.26
C ARG A 13 3.12 -9.24 -8.31
N MET A 14 2.08 -10.06 -8.32
CA MET A 14 1.01 -9.90 -9.32
C MET A 14 0.22 -8.61 -9.10
N GLU A 15 0.00 -8.23 -7.85
CA GLU A 15 -0.65 -6.96 -7.53
C GLU A 15 0.20 -5.78 -7.96
N LEU A 16 1.52 -5.87 -7.80
CA LEU A 16 2.44 -4.85 -8.27
C LEU A 16 2.42 -4.74 -9.80
N ILE A 17 2.44 -5.86 -10.49
CA ILE A 17 2.38 -5.89 -11.97
C ILE A 17 1.09 -5.22 -12.44
N ASP A 18 -0.05 -5.58 -11.84
CA ASP A 18 -1.34 -4.96 -12.16
C ASP A 18 -1.33 -3.46 -11.92
N LEU A 19 -0.78 -3.03 -10.79
CA LEU A 19 -0.68 -1.63 -10.43
C LEU A 19 0.16 -0.86 -11.44
N GLN A 20 1.33 -1.38 -11.79
CA GLN A 20 2.21 -0.77 -12.78
C GLN A 20 1.55 -0.68 -14.16
N ALA A 21 0.81 -1.71 -14.55
CA ALA A 21 0.07 -1.70 -15.81
C ALA A 21 -1.03 -0.63 -15.82
N ARG A 22 -1.78 -0.52 -14.73
CA ARG A 22 -2.84 0.49 -14.62
C ARG A 22 -2.31 1.91 -14.69
N TYR A 23 -1.14 2.16 -14.12
CA TYR A 23 -0.54 3.49 -14.14
C TYR A 23 0.38 3.73 -15.34
N GLY A 24 0.62 2.71 -16.16
CA GLY A 24 1.52 2.82 -17.32
C GLY A 24 2.97 3.08 -16.92
N LYS A 25 3.41 2.51 -15.79
CA LYS A 25 4.75 2.71 -15.24
C LYS A 25 5.44 1.38 -15.01
N GLU A 26 6.69 1.27 -15.44
CA GLU A 26 7.50 0.07 -15.26
C GLU A 26 8.14 -0.02 -13.87
N ASP A 27 8.39 1.13 -13.23
CA ASP A 27 9.00 1.21 -11.90
C ASP A 27 8.15 2.10 -11.01
N MET A 28 7.27 1.46 -10.24
CA MET A 28 6.33 2.17 -9.38
C MET A 28 7.02 2.90 -8.23
N ALA A 29 8.09 2.33 -7.67
CA ALA A 29 8.84 3.00 -6.60
C ALA A 29 9.42 4.32 -7.07
N LYS A 30 10.03 4.31 -8.25
CA LYS A 30 10.59 5.52 -8.86
C LYS A 30 9.51 6.54 -9.19
N HIS A 31 8.36 6.06 -9.67
CA HIS A 31 7.23 6.94 -9.98
C HIS A 31 6.70 7.64 -8.73
N ILE A 32 6.54 6.90 -7.63
CA ILE A 32 6.09 7.48 -6.36
C ILE A 32 7.08 8.54 -5.88
N GLU A 33 8.38 8.23 -5.91
CA GLU A 33 9.42 9.16 -5.50
C GLU A 33 9.42 10.44 -6.32
N LYS A 34 9.19 10.31 -7.63
CA LYS A 34 9.11 11.47 -8.51
C LYS A 34 7.91 12.35 -8.19
N LEU A 35 6.77 11.76 -7.91
CA LEU A 35 5.58 12.51 -7.51
C LEU A 35 5.81 13.26 -6.20
N VAL A 36 6.50 12.64 -5.25
CA VAL A 36 6.86 13.29 -3.98
C VAL A 36 7.81 14.47 -4.24
N GLU A 37 8.82 14.26 -5.07
CA GLU A 37 9.78 15.31 -5.45
C GLU A 37 9.07 16.49 -6.12
N ASP A 38 8.12 16.19 -7.02
CA ASP A 38 7.35 17.21 -7.74
C ASP A 38 6.25 17.84 -6.88
N LYS A 39 6.08 17.38 -5.64
CA LYS A 39 5.05 17.84 -4.70
C LYS A 39 3.62 17.64 -5.22
N ASP A 40 3.43 16.62 -6.04
CA ASP A 40 2.11 16.28 -6.59
C ASP A 40 1.36 15.39 -5.58
N ILE A 41 0.94 16.00 -4.49
CA ILE A 41 0.39 15.32 -3.31
C ILE A 41 -0.90 14.57 -3.65
N GLU A 42 -1.77 15.14 -4.47
CA GLU A 42 -3.03 14.48 -4.83
C GLU A 42 -2.79 13.15 -5.53
N LYS A 43 -1.81 13.10 -6.44
CA LYS A 43 -1.45 11.86 -7.11
C LYS A 43 -0.77 10.87 -6.17
N VAL A 44 0.04 11.36 -5.24
CA VAL A 44 0.64 10.51 -4.22
C VAL A 44 -0.46 9.83 -3.40
N TYR A 45 -1.44 10.58 -2.91
CA TYR A 45 -2.55 10.03 -2.13
C TYR A 45 -3.35 9.00 -2.93
N ALA A 46 -3.62 9.28 -4.20
CA ALA A 46 -4.38 8.36 -5.05
C ALA A 46 -3.66 7.02 -5.21
N ILE A 47 -2.35 7.05 -5.45
CA ILE A 47 -1.54 5.84 -5.59
C ILE A 47 -1.47 5.08 -4.26
N LEU A 48 -1.24 5.79 -3.15
CA LEU A 48 -1.17 5.14 -1.84
C LEU A 48 -2.49 4.51 -1.46
N ASN A 49 -3.61 5.15 -1.78
CA ASN A 49 -4.92 4.58 -1.56
C ASN A 49 -5.08 3.25 -2.32
N ASP A 50 -4.71 3.23 -3.60
CA ASP A 50 -4.77 2.02 -4.41
C ASP A 50 -3.89 0.90 -3.84
N ILE A 51 -2.69 1.26 -3.38
CA ILE A 51 -1.76 0.30 -2.78
C ILE A 51 -2.34 -0.26 -1.48
N VAL A 52 -2.85 0.60 -0.62
CA VAL A 52 -3.44 0.19 0.67
C VAL A 52 -4.60 -0.77 0.45
N ILE A 53 -5.51 -0.43 -0.45
CA ILE A 53 -6.68 -1.27 -0.74
C ILE A 53 -6.23 -2.62 -1.33
N SER A 54 -5.28 -2.62 -2.26
CA SER A 54 -4.78 -3.84 -2.90
C SER A 54 -4.01 -4.73 -1.94
N ALA A 55 -3.27 -4.13 -1.02
CA ALA A 55 -2.38 -4.85 -0.11
C ALA A 55 -3.09 -5.37 1.14
N TYR A 56 -4.23 -4.78 1.49
CA TYR A 56 -4.93 -5.15 2.71
C TYR A 56 -5.44 -6.58 2.66
N GLY A 57 -5.32 -7.29 3.77
CA GLY A 57 -5.87 -8.62 3.93
C GLY A 57 -6.03 -8.98 5.39
N VAL A 58 -6.58 -10.15 5.64
CA VAL A 58 -6.76 -10.68 6.98
C VAL A 58 -6.10 -12.04 7.09
N ARG A 59 -5.63 -12.39 8.28
CA ARG A 59 -5.10 -13.71 8.53
C ARG A 59 -6.26 -14.69 8.74
N SER A 60 -6.10 -15.92 8.24
CA SER A 60 -7.06 -16.99 8.51
C SER A 60 -7.03 -17.34 10.00
N GLU A 61 -8.06 -18.04 10.47
CA GLU A 61 -8.19 -18.40 11.89
C GLU A 61 -6.98 -19.20 12.40
N ASP A 62 -6.41 -20.06 11.54
CA ASP A 62 -5.23 -20.86 11.89
C ASP A 62 -3.91 -20.09 11.75
N GLY A 63 -3.96 -18.85 11.29
CA GLY A 63 -2.79 -18.00 11.11
C GLY A 63 -1.88 -18.35 9.95
N LYS A 64 -2.24 -19.37 9.15
CA LYS A 64 -1.36 -19.90 8.08
C LYS A 64 -1.55 -19.22 6.74
N ARG A 65 -2.69 -18.55 6.53
CA ARG A 65 -2.98 -17.90 5.25
C ARG A 65 -3.27 -16.42 5.46
N PHE A 66 -2.93 -15.65 4.45
CA PHE A 66 -3.25 -14.24 4.36
C PHE A 66 -4.34 -14.11 3.28
N ILE A 67 -5.53 -13.72 3.69
CA ILE A 67 -6.72 -13.76 2.85
C ILE A 67 -7.03 -12.38 2.30
N LYS A 68 -7.18 -12.28 0.98
CA LYS A 68 -7.63 -11.09 0.28
C LYS A 68 -8.73 -11.48 -0.69
N ASN A 69 -9.76 -10.67 -0.78
CA ASN A 69 -10.79 -10.78 -1.80
C ASN A 69 -11.56 -9.46 -1.87
N ASP A 70 -12.45 -9.33 -2.85
CA ASP A 70 -13.19 -8.09 -3.06
C ASP A 70 -14.08 -7.72 -1.87
N GLN A 71 -14.66 -8.73 -1.21
CA GLN A 71 -15.49 -8.50 -0.03
C GLN A 71 -14.67 -7.90 1.11
N ILE A 72 -13.50 -8.48 1.39
CA ILE A 72 -12.61 -7.99 2.44
C ILE A 72 -12.16 -6.56 2.14
N ARG A 73 -11.82 -6.27 0.88
CA ARG A 73 -11.43 -4.92 0.48
C ARG A 73 -12.55 -3.92 0.64
N GLU A 74 -13.76 -4.30 0.25
CA GLU A 74 -14.92 -3.43 0.37
C GLU A 74 -15.28 -3.15 1.83
N GLU A 75 -15.23 -4.16 2.68
CA GLU A 75 -15.45 -3.99 4.12
C GLU A 75 -14.39 -3.07 4.74
N PHE A 76 -13.14 -3.18 4.30
CA PHE A 76 -12.05 -2.32 4.76
C PHE A 76 -12.30 -0.86 4.40
N LYS A 77 -12.71 -0.58 3.15
CA LYS A 77 -13.01 0.78 2.71
C LYS A 77 -14.10 1.45 3.55
N GLN A 78 -15.00 0.66 4.11
CA GLN A 78 -16.11 1.14 4.93
C GLN A 78 -15.79 1.17 6.43
N SER A 79 -14.57 0.77 6.81
CA SER A 79 -14.21 0.64 8.23
C SER A 79 -13.68 1.95 8.81
N LEU A 80 -13.81 2.07 10.14
CA LEU A 80 -13.22 3.17 10.90
C LEU A 80 -11.68 3.11 10.84
N ALA A 81 -11.12 1.91 10.75
CA ALA A 81 -9.67 1.74 10.63
C ALA A 81 -9.13 2.35 9.34
N TYR A 82 -9.85 2.20 8.22
CA TYR A 82 -9.49 2.82 6.95
C TYR A 82 -9.55 4.35 7.06
N ASP A 83 -10.64 4.89 7.61
CA ASP A 83 -10.77 6.33 7.81
C ASP A 83 -9.63 6.88 8.66
N ALA A 84 -9.28 6.19 9.75
CA ALA A 84 -8.19 6.61 10.64
C ALA A 84 -6.85 6.61 9.89
N LEU A 85 -6.59 5.60 9.06
CA LEU A 85 -5.36 5.54 8.28
C LEU A 85 -5.27 6.70 7.29
N ILE A 86 -6.35 7.00 6.60
CA ILE A 86 -6.39 8.11 5.63
C ILE A 86 -6.19 9.44 6.35
N GLU A 87 -6.80 9.64 7.53
CA GLU A 87 -6.55 10.83 8.34
C GLU A 87 -5.08 10.96 8.74
N ASP A 88 -4.46 9.84 9.14
CA ASP A 88 -3.04 9.83 9.50
C ASP A 88 -2.15 10.24 8.32
N PHE A 89 -2.50 9.86 7.09
CA PHE A 89 -1.76 10.27 5.91
C PHE A 89 -1.87 11.78 5.66
N HIS A 90 -2.96 12.41 6.08
CA HIS A 90 -3.19 13.84 5.93
C HIS A 90 -2.67 14.67 7.11
N ASP A 91 -2.10 14.04 8.14
CA ASP A 91 -1.55 14.74 9.29
C ASP A 91 -0.43 15.69 8.87
N GLU A 92 -0.42 16.88 9.45
CA GLU A 92 0.54 17.94 9.12
C GLU A 92 2.00 17.53 9.34
N SER A 93 2.26 16.64 10.32
CA SER A 93 3.61 16.15 10.59
C SER A 93 4.13 15.27 9.45
N ARG A 94 3.23 14.65 8.70
CA ARG A 94 3.53 13.74 7.58
C ARG A 94 4.39 12.52 7.97
N LYS A 95 4.52 12.23 9.24
CA LYS A 95 5.33 11.10 9.72
C LYS A 95 4.79 9.76 9.23
N VAL A 96 3.49 9.55 9.33
CA VAL A 96 2.86 8.30 8.89
C VAL A 96 2.99 8.16 7.38
N LEU A 97 2.71 9.24 6.66
CA LEU A 97 2.82 9.26 5.19
C LEU A 97 4.24 8.93 4.75
N GLU A 98 5.24 9.60 5.31
CA GLU A 98 6.66 9.38 4.95
C GLU A 98 7.10 7.97 5.29
N THR A 99 6.73 7.45 6.46
CA THR A 99 7.05 6.09 6.87
C THR A 99 6.44 5.07 5.91
N PHE A 100 5.19 5.28 5.52
CA PHE A 100 4.51 4.40 4.59
C PHE A 100 5.18 4.43 3.21
N ILE A 101 5.49 5.61 2.69
CA ILE A 101 6.17 5.75 1.39
C ILE A 101 7.52 5.05 1.41
N THR A 102 8.32 5.26 2.45
CA THR A 102 9.62 4.63 2.60
C THR A 102 9.49 3.10 2.63
N GLY A 103 8.53 2.59 3.39
CA GLY A 103 8.30 1.16 3.50
C GLY A 103 7.83 0.54 2.19
N ILE A 104 6.87 1.18 1.50
CA ILE A 104 6.32 0.61 0.28
C ILE A 104 7.31 0.67 -0.88
N THR A 105 8.09 1.74 -1.00
CA THR A 105 9.10 1.83 -2.06
C THR A 105 10.20 0.78 -1.86
N ALA A 106 10.63 0.56 -0.62
CA ALA A 106 11.59 -0.49 -0.29
C ALA A 106 11.03 -1.89 -0.63
N HIS A 107 9.76 -2.12 -0.30
CA HIS A 107 9.09 -3.40 -0.59
C HIS A 107 9.00 -3.64 -2.10
N ILE A 108 8.61 -2.64 -2.87
CA ILE A 108 8.52 -2.73 -4.33
C ILE A 108 9.90 -3.03 -4.94
N ARG A 109 10.94 -2.36 -4.47
CA ARG A 109 12.30 -2.62 -4.92
C ARG A 109 12.75 -4.02 -4.58
N GLY A 110 12.35 -4.55 -3.42
CA GLY A 110 12.62 -5.92 -3.02
C GLY A 110 11.99 -6.93 -3.98
N ILE A 111 10.75 -6.71 -4.40
CA ILE A 111 10.06 -7.56 -5.38
C ILE A 111 10.81 -7.52 -6.72
N ASN A 112 11.13 -6.34 -7.22
CA ASN A 112 11.83 -6.16 -8.50
C ASN A 112 13.22 -6.81 -8.47
N LYS A 113 13.94 -6.67 -7.38
CA LYS A 113 15.26 -7.27 -7.21
C LYS A 113 15.19 -8.80 -7.21
N ALA A 114 14.20 -9.38 -6.51
CA ALA A 114 13.99 -10.82 -6.47
C ALA A 114 13.67 -11.37 -7.87
N GLU A 115 12.84 -10.64 -8.64
CA GLU A 115 12.52 -11.01 -10.02
C GLU A 115 13.77 -11.01 -10.89
N ASN A 116 14.59 -9.99 -10.78
CA ASN A 116 15.83 -9.88 -11.54
C ASN A 116 16.83 -10.98 -11.16
N ALA A 117 16.85 -11.39 -9.91
CA ALA A 117 17.77 -12.43 -9.43
C ALA A 117 17.42 -13.83 -9.97
N VAL A 118 16.18 -14.06 -10.39
CA VAL A 118 15.72 -15.36 -10.92
C VAL A 118 16.10 -15.54 -12.39
N GLN A 119 16.38 -14.45 -13.06
CA GLN A 119 16.84 -14.47 -14.46
C GLN A 119 18.33 -14.87 -14.55
#